data_859ec4a1f50a1b5aa304ca966104e70a
#
_entry.id   859ec4a1f50a1b5aa304ca966104e70a
#
_cell.length_a   1.000
_cell.length_b   1.000
_cell.length_c   1.000
_cell.angle_alpha   90.00
_cell.angle_beta   90.00
_cell.angle_gamma   90.00
#
_symmetry.space_group_name_H-M   'P 1'
#
loop_
_entity.id
_entity.type
_entity.pdbx_description
1 polymer ?
#
loop_
_entity_poly.entity_id
_entity_poly.type
_entity_poly.pdbx_seq_one_letter_code
_entity_poly.pdbx_strand_id
1 'polypeptide(L)'
;MVLFGLYHGASLHYADRPLMCKIDTEGPYIFYKNDSIVDVNYVKGNKNDGFYVHKKEYNIHSEISLNSYFQIDSTSFNFQIKTAIHIPKTTYQDGNTIVAISDIEGGYKKFRDLLINNSVIDASLNWIFGKGHLVLVGDFVDREWSVTQVLWFIYKLEQDAEKSEVLYILL
;
A
#
# COMPACT_ATOMS: atom_id res chain seq x y z
N MET A 1 -20.76 33.21 -4.07
CA MET A 1 -20.00 32.49 -3.00
C MET A 1 -18.62 32.02 -3.46
N VAL A 2 -18.47 31.35 -4.62
CA VAL A 2 -17.17 30.90 -5.17
C VAL A 2 -16.19 32.04 -5.42
N LEU A 3 -16.63 33.12 -6.09
CA LEU A 3 -15.77 34.30 -6.37
C LEU A 3 -15.29 35.01 -5.07
N PHE A 4 -16.11 35.02 -4.04
CA PHE A 4 -15.74 35.59 -2.73
C PHE A 4 -14.64 34.74 -2.06
N GLY A 5 -14.74 33.42 -2.13
CA GLY A 5 -13.71 32.53 -1.63
C GLY A 5 -12.37 32.74 -2.34
N LEU A 6 -12.35 32.81 -3.66
CA LEU A 6 -11.16 33.08 -4.47
C LEU A 6 -10.52 34.41 -4.15
N TYR A 7 -11.33 35.45 -3.92
CA TYR A 7 -10.83 36.76 -3.48
C TYR A 7 -10.13 36.71 -2.12
N HIS A 8 -10.53 35.80 -1.23
CA HIS A 8 -9.93 35.59 0.08
C HIS A 8 -8.87 34.46 0.10
N GLY A 9 -8.35 34.08 -1.05
CA GLY A 9 -7.23 33.14 -1.14
C GLY A 9 -7.62 31.64 -1.13
N ALA A 10 -8.92 31.34 -1.24
CA ALA A 10 -9.34 29.95 -1.47
C ALA A 10 -8.97 29.53 -2.89
N SER A 11 -8.37 28.37 -3.05
CA SER A 11 -8.09 27.77 -4.36
C SER A 11 -9.11 26.70 -4.70
N LEU A 12 -9.60 26.72 -5.96
CA LEU A 12 -10.39 25.62 -6.51
C LEU A 12 -9.43 24.58 -7.06
N HIS A 13 -9.29 23.47 -6.34
CA HIS A 13 -8.60 22.29 -6.87
C HIS A 13 -9.60 21.44 -7.64
N TYR A 14 -9.59 21.59 -8.95
CA TYR A 14 -10.35 20.69 -9.83
C TYR A 14 -9.51 19.45 -10.07
N ALA A 15 -10.08 18.29 -9.74
CA ALA A 15 -9.37 17.01 -9.59
C ALA A 15 -8.96 16.31 -10.91
N ASP A 16 -9.10 16.93 -12.07
CA ASP A 16 -8.60 16.37 -13.33
C ASP A 16 -7.07 16.52 -13.44
N ARG A 17 -6.33 15.83 -12.58
CA ARG A 17 -4.89 15.70 -12.78
C ARG A 17 -4.65 14.77 -13.98
N PRO A 18 -3.71 15.12 -14.90
CA PRO A 18 -3.41 14.31 -16.09
C PRO A 18 -3.07 12.86 -15.81
N LEU A 19 -2.55 12.57 -14.62
CA LEU A 19 -2.20 11.21 -14.17
C LEU A 19 -3.43 10.32 -13.95
N MET A 20 -4.57 10.88 -13.49
CA MET A 20 -5.80 10.10 -13.30
C MET A 20 -6.44 9.64 -14.62
N CYS A 21 -6.14 10.32 -15.73
CA CYS A 21 -6.61 9.92 -17.04
C CYS A 21 -5.88 8.68 -17.59
N LYS A 22 -4.81 8.25 -16.95
CA LYS A 22 -3.91 7.18 -17.40
C LYS A 22 -3.85 5.99 -16.46
N ILE A 23 -4.88 5.75 -15.67
CA ILE A 23 -4.91 4.54 -14.83
C ILE A 23 -5.07 3.34 -15.75
N ASP A 24 -3.97 2.58 -15.98
CA ASP A 24 -4.00 1.35 -16.74
C ASP A 24 -4.37 0.15 -15.89
N THR A 25 -3.96 0.17 -14.63
CA THR A 25 -4.20 -0.94 -13.70
C THR A 25 -4.21 -0.43 -12.26
N GLU A 26 -5.32 -0.64 -11.56
CA GLU A 26 -5.48 -0.33 -10.14
C GLU A 26 -5.92 -1.59 -9.39
N GLY A 27 -5.38 -1.81 -8.20
CA GLY A 27 -5.63 -2.99 -7.39
C GLY A 27 -4.33 -3.66 -6.91
N PRO A 28 -4.42 -4.93 -6.46
CA PRO A 28 -5.61 -5.80 -6.48
C PRO A 28 -6.65 -5.44 -5.42
N TYR A 29 -7.91 -5.80 -5.69
CA TYR A 29 -9.01 -5.81 -4.72
C TYR A 29 -9.40 -7.25 -4.47
N ILE A 30 -9.45 -7.67 -3.20
CA ILE A 30 -9.63 -9.07 -2.81
C ILE A 30 -10.96 -9.24 -2.12
N PHE A 31 -11.74 -10.22 -2.57
CA PHE A 31 -13.05 -10.55 -2.02
C PHE A 31 -13.12 -12.05 -1.73
N TYR A 32 -13.33 -12.40 -0.47
CA TYR A 32 -13.57 -13.79 -0.07
C TYR A 32 -15.00 -14.16 -0.40
N LYS A 33 -15.19 -15.09 -1.33
CA LYS A 33 -16.51 -15.63 -1.69
C LYS A 33 -17.03 -16.64 -0.67
N ASN A 34 -16.12 -17.48 -0.22
CA ASN A 34 -16.36 -18.52 0.77
C ASN A 34 -15.00 -18.99 1.33
N ASP A 35 -15.01 -20.04 2.15
CA ASP A 35 -13.82 -20.59 2.78
C ASP A 35 -12.77 -21.18 1.83
N SER A 36 -13.08 -21.28 0.54
CA SER A 36 -12.20 -21.91 -0.45
C SER A 36 -11.85 -21.04 -1.64
N ILE A 37 -12.65 -20.00 -1.92
CA ILE A 37 -12.52 -19.19 -3.14
C ILE A 37 -12.36 -17.72 -2.83
N VAL A 38 -11.35 -17.13 -3.45
CA VAL A 38 -11.04 -15.70 -3.42
C VAL A 38 -11.12 -15.10 -4.81
N ASP A 39 -11.86 -14.03 -4.96
CA ASP A 39 -11.87 -13.18 -6.16
C ASP A 39 -10.82 -12.11 -6.04
N VAL A 40 -9.96 -12.01 -7.04
CA VAL A 40 -8.97 -10.94 -7.18
C VAL A 40 -9.35 -10.08 -8.38
N ASN A 41 -9.64 -8.83 -8.13
CA ASN A 41 -10.09 -7.87 -9.12
C ASN A 41 -9.06 -6.77 -9.34
N TYR A 42 -8.81 -6.44 -10.60
CA TYR A 42 -8.07 -5.24 -11.00
C TYR A 42 -8.99 -4.35 -11.83
N VAL A 43 -9.02 -3.07 -11.54
CA VAL A 43 -9.64 -2.07 -12.42
C VAL A 43 -8.63 -1.70 -13.48
N LYS A 44 -8.99 -1.86 -14.74
CA LYS A 44 -8.16 -1.57 -15.92
C LYS A 44 -8.84 -0.57 -16.84
N GLY A 45 -8.05 0.06 -17.70
CA GLY A 45 -8.53 1.03 -18.66
C GLY A 45 -8.20 2.46 -18.27
N ASN A 46 -8.81 3.39 -18.98
CA ASN A 46 -8.56 4.81 -18.80
C ASN A 46 -9.84 5.64 -19.05
N LYS A 47 -9.79 6.93 -18.77
CA LYS A 47 -10.93 7.84 -18.90
C LYS A 47 -11.48 7.93 -20.34
N ASN A 48 -10.64 7.74 -21.37
CA ASN A 48 -11.04 7.90 -22.76
C ASN A 48 -11.74 6.67 -23.32
N ASP A 49 -11.19 5.48 -22.98
CA ASP A 49 -11.65 4.18 -23.50
C ASP A 49 -12.62 3.47 -22.55
N GLY A 50 -12.78 4.02 -21.35
CA GLY A 50 -13.59 3.45 -20.27
C GLY A 50 -12.79 2.54 -19.36
N PHE A 51 -13.43 2.15 -18.24
CA PHE A 51 -12.86 1.26 -17.25
C PHE A 51 -13.61 -0.08 -17.26
N TYR A 52 -12.85 -1.14 -16.98
CA TYR A 52 -13.40 -2.48 -16.80
C TYR A 52 -12.71 -3.23 -15.68
N VAL A 53 -13.39 -4.21 -15.12
CA VAL A 53 -12.84 -5.06 -14.05
C VAL A 53 -12.28 -6.34 -14.67
N HIS A 54 -10.98 -6.56 -14.47
CA HIS A 54 -10.34 -7.84 -14.75
C HIS A 54 -10.40 -8.69 -13.49
N LYS A 55 -11.17 -9.78 -13.53
CA LYS A 55 -11.43 -10.68 -12.41
C LYS A 55 -10.75 -12.02 -12.60
N LYS A 56 -10.15 -12.55 -11.54
CA LYS A 56 -9.60 -13.89 -11.48
C LYS A 56 -9.95 -14.56 -10.15
N GLU A 57 -10.39 -15.80 -10.21
CA GLU A 57 -10.67 -16.61 -9.04
C GLU A 57 -9.45 -17.46 -8.66
N TYR A 58 -9.21 -17.60 -7.36
CA TYR A 58 -8.15 -18.44 -6.81
C TYR A 58 -8.72 -19.33 -5.71
N ASN A 59 -8.12 -20.51 -5.55
CA ASN A 59 -8.35 -21.33 -4.38
C ASN A 59 -7.50 -20.79 -3.22
N ILE A 60 -8.12 -20.46 -2.08
CA ILE A 60 -7.43 -19.88 -0.93
C ILE A 60 -6.38 -20.82 -0.32
N HIS A 61 -6.51 -22.14 -0.53
CA HIS A 61 -5.57 -23.14 -0.06
C HIS A 61 -4.34 -23.30 -0.96
N SER A 62 -4.30 -22.60 -2.10
CA SER A 62 -3.12 -22.48 -2.94
C SER A 62 -2.30 -21.26 -2.59
N GLU A 63 -1.02 -21.27 -2.91
CA GLU A 63 -0.18 -20.10 -2.81
C GLU A 63 -0.63 -19.04 -3.83
N ILE A 64 -1.04 -17.86 -3.33
CA ILE A 64 -1.53 -16.76 -4.15
C ILE A 64 -0.54 -15.60 -4.08
N SER A 65 0.26 -15.45 -5.13
CA SER A 65 1.16 -14.30 -5.29
C SER A 65 0.50 -13.25 -6.18
N LEU A 66 0.43 -12.03 -5.72
CA LEU A 66 -0.19 -10.89 -6.40
C LEU A 66 0.82 -9.76 -6.57
N ASN A 67 0.54 -8.89 -7.54
CA ASN A 67 1.35 -7.72 -7.83
C ASN A 67 0.55 -6.43 -7.60
N SER A 68 1.14 -5.46 -6.93
CA SER A 68 0.64 -4.10 -6.86
C SER A 68 1.55 -3.21 -7.71
N TYR A 69 0.96 -2.42 -8.59
CA TYR A 69 1.66 -1.57 -9.54
C TYR A 69 1.41 -0.10 -9.23
N PHE A 70 2.47 0.70 -9.21
CA PHE A 70 2.40 2.13 -9.03
C PHE A 70 2.72 2.84 -10.34
N GLN A 71 1.71 3.36 -10.98
CA GLN A 71 1.76 3.89 -12.32
C GLN A 71 2.63 5.15 -12.48
N ILE A 72 2.75 5.96 -11.43
CA ILE A 72 3.43 7.26 -11.50
C ILE A 72 4.92 7.12 -11.87
N ASP A 73 5.59 6.10 -11.32
CA ASP A 73 7.02 5.85 -11.58
C ASP A 73 7.28 4.43 -12.11
N SER A 74 6.22 3.71 -12.50
CA SER A 74 6.29 2.36 -13.05
C SER A 74 6.92 1.33 -12.09
N THR A 75 6.90 1.57 -10.80
CA THR A 75 7.36 0.60 -9.81
C THR A 75 6.27 -0.41 -9.48
N SER A 76 6.67 -1.60 -9.09
CA SER A 76 5.74 -2.62 -8.62
C SER A 76 6.39 -3.50 -7.56
N PHE A 77 5.58 -4.19 -6.80
CA PHE A 77 6.03 -5.19 -5.83
C PHE A 77 5.06 -6.36 -5.76
N ASN A 78 5.60 -7.52 -5.41
CA ASN A 78 4.83 -8.72 -5.21
C ASN A 78 4.61 -8.96 -3.71
N PHE A 79 3.49 -9.56 -3.37
CA PHE A 79 3.15 -10.02 -2.04
C PHE A 79 2.29 -11.29 -2.12
N GLN A 80 2.22 -12.03 -1.03
CA GLN A 80 1.43 -13.25 -0.96
C GLN A 80 0.21 -13.04 -0.08
N ILE A 81 -0.90 -13.69 -0.41
CA ILE A 81 -2.07 -13.71 0.46
C ILE A 81 -1.82 -14.70 1.59
N LYS A 82 -1.85 -14.20 2.84
CA LYS A 82 -1.76 -15.04 4.04
C LYS A 82 -3.06 -15.83 4.23
N THR A 83 -2.94 -17.11 4.49
CA THR A 83 -4.06 -17.99 4.86
C THR A 83 -4.28 -18.04 6.37
N ALA A 84 -3.30 -17.61 7.15
CA ALA A 84 -3.38 -17.53 8.61
C ALA A 84 -2.91 -16.14 9.07
N ILE A 85 -3.61 -15.61 10.06
CA ILE A 85 -3.27 -14.34 10.72
C ILE A 85 -2.63 -14.67 12.07
N HIS A 86 -1.41 -14.17 12.28
CA HIS A 86 -0.76 -14.22 13.58
C HIS A 86 -0.93 -12.87 14.28
N ILE A 87 -1.43 -12.90 15.51
CA ILE A 87 -1.50 -11.71 16.33
C ILE A 87 -0.11 -11.49 16.95
N PRO A 88 0.57 -10.38 16.65
CA PRO A 88 1.90 -10.11 17.19
C PRO A 88 1.83 -9.85 18.69
N LYS A 89 2.99 -9.95 19.36
CA LYS A 89 3.13 -9.57 20.76
C LYS A 89 2.87 -8.06 20.92
N THR A 90 2.29 -7.68 22.04
CA THR A 90 1.99 -6.26 22.34
C THR A 90 3.16 -5.54 23.03
N THR A 91 4.17 -6.26 23.46
CA THR A 91 5.31 -5.72 24.20
C THR A 91 6.60 -6.38 23.77
N TYR A 92 7.61 -5.55 23.53
CA TYR A 92 8.96 -5.95 23.15
C TYR A 92 9.97 -5.29 24.08
N GLN A 93 11.00 -6.03 24.50
CA GLN A 93 12.06 -5.55 25.40
C GLN A 93 13.41 -6.08 24.88
N ASP A 94 13.79 -5.65 23.69
CA ASP A 94 15.01 -6.15 23.04
C ASP A 94 16.07 -5.08 22.75
N GLY A 95 15.72 -3.80 22.93
CA GLY A 95 16.64 -2.67 22.72
C GLY A 95 16.99 -2.40 21.23
N ASN A 96 16.26 -2.97 20.29
CA ASN A 96 16.49 -2.76 18.86
C ASN A 96 16.08 -1.35 18.41
N THR A 97 16.62 -0.92 17.27
CA THR A 97 16.30 0.37 16.67
C THR A 97 14.84 0.41 16.24
N ILE A 98 14.17 1.53 16.49
CA ILE A 98 12.77 1.76 16.10
C ILE A 98 12.70 2.90 15.08
N VAL A 99 12.00 2.69 13.99
CA VAL A 99 11.54 3.74 13.08
C VAL A 99 10.03 3.83 13.22
N ALA A 100 9.53 5.02 13.62
CA ALA A 100 8.10 5.29 13.75
C ALA A 100 7.66 6.31 12.69
N ILE A 101 6.55 6.04 12.00
CA ILE A 101 6.03 6.86 10.92
C ILE A 101 4.52 7.00 11.08
N SER A 102 4.00 8.23 10.91
CA SER A 102 2.58 8.54 10.81
C SER A 102 2.28 9.32 9.54
N ASP A 103 1.00 9.58 9.27
CA ASP A 103 0.54 10.51 8.23
C ASP A 103 1.08 10.16 6.82
N ILE A 104 0.93 8.89 6.43
CA ILE A 104 1.31 8.40 5.09
C ILE A 104 0.33 8.89 4.03
N GLU A 105 -0.96 9.01 4.38
CA GLU A 105 -2.03 9.69 3.64
C GLU A 105 -2.10 9.28 2.15
N GLY A 106 -1.96 7.99 1.83
CA GLY A 106 -1.98 7.47 0.47
C GLY A 106 -0.72 7.81 -0.36
N GLY A 107 0.33 8.33 0.27
CA GLY A 107 1.56 8.77 -0.38
C GLY A 107 2.60 7.65 -0.58
N TYR A 108 2.29 6.61 -1.36
CA TYR A 108 3.16 5.44 -1.55
C TYR A 108 4.61 5.81 -1.89
N LYS A 109 4.81 6.71 -2.87
CA LYS A 109 6.17 7.09 -3.26
C LYS A 109 6.97 7.73 -2.12
N LYS A 110 6.36 8.65 -1.38
CA LYS A 110 6.99 9.32 -0.24
C LYS A 110 7.35 8.32 0.86
N PHE A 111 6.42 7.43 1.18
CA PHE A 111 6.59 6.37 2.17
C PHE A 111 7.72 5.42 1.77
N ARG A 112 7.70 4.88 0.54
CA ARG A 112 8.76 4.02 0.01
C ARG A 112 10.13 4.70 0.05
N ASP A 113 10.25 5.92 -0.47
CA ASP A 113 11.50 6.65 -0.55
C ASP A 113 12.04 6.98 0.86
N LEU A 114 11.16 7.26 1.84
CA LEU A 114 11.54 7.42 3.25
C LEU A 114 12.16 6.13 3.81
N LEU A 115 11.56 4.99 3.56
CA LEU A 115 12.06 3.70 4.04
C LEU A 115 13.41 3.33 3.40
N ILE A 116 13.60 3.61 2.10
CA ILE A 116 14.87 3.41 1.39
C ILE A 116 15.96 4.31 1.99
N ASN A 117 15.67 5.59 2.16
CA ASN A 117 16.64 6.58 2.66
C ASN A 117 17.05 6.31 4.12
N ASN A 118 16.22 5.63 4.89
CA ASN A 118 16.53 5.23 6.27
C ASN A 118 17.00 3.77 6.39
N SER A 119 17.33 3.12 5.27
CA SER A 119 17.85 1.75 5.24
C SER A 119 16.94 0.72 5.93
N VAL A 120 15.62 0.94 5.89
CA VAL A 120 14.62 -0.04 6.32
C VAL A 120 14.44 -1.08 5.23
N ILE A 121 14.44 -0.63 3.98
CA ILE A 121 14.37 -1.47 2.78
C ILE A 121 15.46 -1.07 1.79
N ASP A 122 15.82 -1.98 0.88
CA ASP A 122 16.68 -1.68 -0.26
C ASP A 122 15.90 -1.10 -1.45
N ALA A 123 16.63 -0.74 -2.52
CA ALA A 123 16.03 -0.22 -3.76
C ALA A 123 15.14 -1.26 -4.49
N SER A 124 15.29 -2.54 -4.19
CA SER A 124 14.45 -3.64 -4.68
C SER A 124 13.26 -3.92 -3.77
N LEU A 125 13.03 -3.05 -2.78
CA LEU A 125 11.95 -3.11 -1.80
C LEU A 125 12.02 -4.33 -0.85
N ASN A 126 13.21 -4.90 -0.66
CA ASN A 126 13.44 -5.97 0.31
C ASN A 126 13.76 -5.38 1.68
N TRP A 127 13.31 -6.05 2.72
CA TRP A 127 13.63 -5.68 4.10
C TRP A 127 15.13 -5.88 4.38
N ILE A 128 15.79 -4.81 4.81
CA ILE A 128 17.21 -4.83 5.19
C ILE A 128 17.46 -4.28 6.60
N PHE A 129 16.40 -3.94 7.34
CA PHE A 129 16.49 -3.35 8.67
C PHE A 129 16.91 -4.35 9.77
N GLY A 130 17.15 -5.61 9.39
CA GLY A 130 17.58 -6.66 10.30
C GLY A 130 16.54 -6.86 11.41
N LYS A 131 16.96 -6.69 12.68
CA LYS A 131 16.10 -6.80 13.87
C LYS A 131 15.47 -5.47 14.30
N GLY A 132 15.54 -4.42 13.49
CA GLY A 132 14.88 -3.16 13.77
C GLY A 132 13.35 -3.25 13.67
N HIS A 133 12.66 -2.36 14.36
CA HIS A 133 11.20 -2.31 14.40
C HIS A 133 10.68 -1.14 13.57
N LEU A 134 9.74 -1.42 12.67
CA LEU A 134 8.98 -0.40 11.97
C LEU A 134 7.60 -0.28 12.63
N VAL A 135 7.29 0.92 13.12
CA VAL A 135 6.03 1.25 13.79
C VAL A 135 5.26 2.25 12.94
N LEU A 136 4.08 1.88 12.50
CA LEU A 136 3.19 2.76 11.75
C LEU A 136 2.02 3.21 12.64
N VAL A 137 1.88 4.52 12.81
CA VAL A 137 1.00 5.14 13.82
C VAL A 137 -0.27 5.72 13.16
N GLY A 138 -0.90 4.98 12.25
CA GLY A 138 -2.17 5.40 11.63
C GLY A 138 -2.02 6.40 10.48
N ASP A 139 -3.17 6.91 10.05
CA ASP A 139 -3.37 7.84 8.92
C ASP A 139 -2.71 7.38 7.60
N PHE A 140 -3.07 6.17 7.17
CA PHE A 140 -2.53 5.56 5.95
C PHE A 140 -3.25 5.98 4.68
N VAL A 141 -4.50 6.39 4.83
CA VAL A 141 -5.44 6.68 3.75
C VAL A 141 -5.82 8.15 3.81
N ASP A 142 -6.08 8.75 2.71
CA ASP A 142 -6.51 10.13 2.51
C ASP A 142 -5.58 10.87 1.52
N ARG A 143 -5.97 12.05 1.07
CA ARG A 143 -5.27 13.11 0.31
C ARG A 143 -4.52 12.67 -0.94
N GLU A 144 -3.68 11.64 -0.89
CA GLU A 144 -2.90 11.18 -2.04
C GLU A 144 -3.63 10.04 -2.80
N TRP A 145 -3.11 9.69 -3.97
CA TRP A 145 -3.80 8.82 -4.94
C TRP A 145 -3.42 7.34 -4.87
N SER A 146 -2.50 6.98 -4.01
CA SER A 146 -1.89 5.65 -4.01
C SER A 146 -2.24 4.85 -2.77
N VAL A 147 -3.48 5.00 -2.28
CA VAL A 147 -3.97 4.33 -1.07
C VAL A 147 -3.84 2.80 -1.20
N THR A 148 -4.25 2.24 -2.33
CA THR A 148 -4.16 0.80 -2.58
C THR A 148 -2.72 0.30 -2.50
N GLN A 149 -1.77 1.04 -3.10
CA GLN A 149 -0.36 0.70 -3.07
C GLN A 149 0.23 0.82 -1.66
N VAL A 150 -0.15 1.85 -0.89
CA VAL A 150 0.25 2.00 0.51
C VAL A 150 -0.19 0.80 1.32
N LEU A 151 -1.46 0.42 1.26
CA LEU A 151 -2.02 -0.68 2.07
C LEU A 151 -1.37 -2.02 1.71
N TRP A 152 -1.18 -2.33 0.42
CA TRP A 152 -0.50 -3.55 0.02
C TRP A 152 1.00 -3.54 0.32
N PHE A 153 1.63 -2.37 0.29
CA PHE A 153 3.04 -2.26 0.66
C PHE A 153 3.25 -2.47 2.17
N ILE A 154 2.38 -1.91 3.00
CA ILE A 154 2.31 -2.18 4.43
C ILE A 154 2.17 -3.70 4.68
N TYR A 155 1.24 -4.34 4.00
CA TYR A 155 1.00 -5.78 4.11
C TYR A 155 2.22 -6.63 3.68
N LYS A 156 2.94 -6.20 2.62
CA LYS A 156 4.21 -6.82 2.20
C LYS A 156 5.30 -6.65 3.27
N LEU A 157 5.46 -5.44 3.80
CA LEU A 157 6.47 -5.14 4.82
C LEU A 157 6.25 -5.96 6.10
N GLU A 158 5.00 -6.17 6.49
CA GLU A 158 4.64 -7.06 7.58
C GLU A 158 5.15 -8.49 7.33
N GLN A 159 4.93 -9.03 6.13
CA GLN A 159 5.40 -10.37 5.76
C GLN A 159 6.93 -10.48 5.77
N ASP A 160 7.63 -9.45 5.34
CA ASP A 160 9.09 -9.45 5.30
C ASP A 160 9.69 -9.28 6.71
N ALA A 161 9.08 -8.47 7.55
CA ALA A 161 9.46 -8.32 8.95
C ALA A 161 9.26 -9.63 9.74
N GLU A 162 8.15 -10.32 9.55
CA GLU A 162 7.89 -11.64 10.17
C GLU A 162 8.98 -12.66 9.83
N LYS A 163 9.49 -12.70 8.60
CA LYS A 163 10.59 -13.59 8.19
C LYS A 163 11.89 -13.29 8.93
N SER A 164 12.04 -12.04 9.38
CA SER A 164 13.22 -11.58 10.15
C SER A 164 13.03 -11.68 11.66
N GLU A 165 11.93 -12.28 12.14
CA GLU A 165 11.55 -12.40 13.55
C GLU A 165 11.42 -11.05 14.27
N VAL A 166 11.08 -9.99 13.54
CA VAL A 166 10.95 -8.62 14.04
C VAL A 166 9.52 -8.15 14.06
N LEU A 167 9.31 -7.13 14.88
CA LEU A 167 8.02 -6.49 15.06
C LEU A 167 7.73 -5.52 13.92
N TYR A 168 6.58 -5.71 13.34
CA TYR A 168 5.87 -4.73 12.57
C TYR A 168 4.61 -4.35 13.37
N ILE A 169 4.50 -3.11 13.80
CA ILE A 169 3.33 -2.64 14.55
C ILE A 169 2.51 -1.71 13.65
N LEU A 170 1.26 -2.06 13.50
CA LEU A 170 0.22 -1.19 12.97
C LEU A 170 -0.63 -0.72 14.16
N LEU A 171 -0.61 0.57 14.47
CA LEU A 171 -1.40 1.20 15.53
C LEU A 171 -2.52 2.03 14.93
#